data_62d1052862d620dee52033f21078ca96
#
_entry.id   62d1052862d620dee52033f21078ca96
#
_cell.length_a   1.000
_cell.length_b   1.000
_cell.length_c   1.000
_cell.angle_alpha   90.00
_cell.angle_beta   90.00
_cell.angle_gamma   90.00
#
_symmetry.space_group_name_H-M   'P 1'
#
loop_
_entity.id
_entity.type
_entity.pdbx_description
1 polymer ?
#
loop_
_entity_poly.entity_id
_entity_poly.type
_entity_poly.pdbx_seq_one_letter_code
_entity_poly.pdbx_strand_id
1 'polypeptide(L)'
;MIQATQNNMTNRLKFSKMQGLGNDFMVVDGTASDLALTADEIRFWADRHFGVGFDQLLLVEKPHAAATEVDFRYRIFNADGSEVQQCGNGARCFARFVVDKGLTDKTEIRVETASGVIVLSLTDQGWVRVNMGAPNFLPQALPFDVP
;
A
#
# COMPACT_ATOMS: atom_id res chain seq x y z
N MET A 1 25.46 -18.37 -35.34
CA MET A 1 25.17 -18.90 -34.01
C MET A 1 25.00 -17.73 -33.04
N ILE A 2 23.78 -17.36 -32.74
CA ILE A 2 23.49 -16.25 -31.81
C ILE A 2 23.32 -16.93 -30.46
N GLN A 3 24.28 -16.76 -29.54
CA GLN A 3 24.12 -17.17 -28.15
C GLN A 3 23.14 -16.20 -27.46
N ALA A 4 21.93 -16.66 -27.24
CA ALA A 4 21.00 -16.00 -26.33
C ALA A 4 21.52 -16.21 -24.90
N THR A 5 22.07 -15.16 -24.31
CA THR A 5 22.41 -15.11 -22.89
C THR A 5 21.06 -15.07 -22.13
N GLN A 6 20.58 -16.21 -21.70
CA GLN A 6 19.47 -16.31 -20.77
C GLN A 6 19.95 -15.81 -19.39
N ASN A 7 19.75 -14.54 -19.11
CA ASN A 7 19.74 -14.05 -17.73
C ASN A 7 18.45 -14.53 -17.06
N ASN A 8 18.49 -15.76 -16.56
CA ASN A 8 17.44 -16.35 -15.72
C ASN A 8 17.54 -15.76 -14.30
N MET A 9 17.31 -14.46 -14.15
CA MET A 9 16.91 -13.92 -12.87
C MET A 9 15.39 -14.09 -12.80
N THR A 10 14.95 -15.19 -12.17
CA THR A 10 13.55 -15.33 -11.75
C THR A 10 13.29 -14.22 -10.73
N ASN A 11 12.76 -13.09 -11.20
CA ASN A 11 12.29 -11.98 -10.35
C ASN A 11 11.09 -12.49 -9.57
N ARG A 12 11.35 -13.11 -8.40
CA ARG A 12 10.30 -13.54 -7.48
C ARG A 12 9.93 -12.35 -6.61
N LEU A 13 8.75 -11.78 -6.82
CA LEU A 13 8.19 -10.79 -5.94
C LEU A 13 7.60 -11.49 -4.71
N LYS A 14 8.12 -11.16 -3.52
CA LYS A 14 7.56 -11.64 -2.25
C LYS A 14 6.40 -10.72 -1.84
N PHE A 15 5.30 -11.31 -1.41
CA PHE A 15 4.14 -10.56 -0.94
C PHE A 15 3.48 -11.25 0.25
N SER A 16 2.61 -10.51 0.94
CA SER A 16 1.68 -11.05 1.92
C SER A 16 0.26 -10.83 1.44
N LYS A 17 -0.60 -11.86 1.57
CA LYS A 17 -2.03 -11.72 1.32
C LYS A 17 -2.70 -11.33 2.63
N MET A 18 -3.42 -10.22 2.64
CA MET A 18 -4.08 -9.68 3.84
C MET A 18 -5.52 -9.29 3.53
N GLN A 19 -6.32 -9.12 4.56
CA GLN A 19 -7.68 -8.61 4.42
C GLN A 19 -8.07 -7.71 5.61
N GLY A 20 -8.93 -6.75 5.37
CA GLY A 20 -9.54 -5.90 6.38
C GLY A 20 -11.00 -5.67 6.05
N LEU A 21 -11.91 -6.22 6.89
CA LEU A 21 -13.37 -6.13 6.70
C LEU A 21 -13.86 -6.67 5.34
N GLY A 22 -13.21 -7.72 4.83
CA GLY A 22 -13.54 -8.34 3.55
C GLY A 22 -12.86 -7.72 2.32
N ASN A 23 -12.27 -6.53 2.46
CA ASN A 23 -11.44 -5.94 1.43
C ASN A 23 -10.05 -6.60 1.46
N ASP A 24 -9.62 -7.22 0.38
CA ASP A 24 -8.40 -8.02 0.34
C ASP A 24 -7.26 -7.34 -0.42
N PHE A 25 -6.05 -7.58 0.08
CA PHE A 25 -4.85 -6.88 -0.35
C PHE A 25 -3.71 -7.84 -0.68
N MET A 26 -2.95 -7.50 -1.72
CA MET A 26 -1.59 -7.95 -1.92
C MET A 26 -0.63 -6.91 -1.35
N VAL A 27 0.14 -7.25 -0.31
CA VAL A 27 1.06 -6.31 0.35
C VAL A 27 2.49 -6.67 0.00
N VAL A 28 3.22 -5.70 -0.52
CA VAL A 28 4.60 -5.85 -1.02
C VAL A 28 5.53 -4.95 -0.22
N ASP A 29 6.64 -5.53 0.23
CA ASP A 29 7.74 -4.78 0.86
C ASP A 29 8.72 -4.28 -0.21
N GLY A 30 8.71 -2.98 -0.45
CA GLY A 30 9.63 -2.25 -1.31
C GLY A 30 10.70 -1.47 -0.54
N THR A 31 10.82 -1.67 0.78
CA THR A 31 11.78 -0.89 1.60
C THR A 31 13.25 -1.19 1.28
N ALA A 32 13.55 -2.36 0.74
CA ALA A 32 14.92 -2.77 0.40
C ALA A 32 15.37 -2.33 -0.99
N SER A 33 14.44 -2.04 -1.90
CA SER A 33 14.73 -1.68 -3.29
C SER A 33 13.57 -0.88 -3.90
N ASP A 34 13.89 0.05 -4.80
CA ASP A 34 12.87 0.78 -5.55
C ASP A 34 12.17 -0.18 -6.51
N LEU A 35 10.91 -0.46 -6.24
CA LEU A 35 10.06 -1.30 -7.07
C LEU A 35 9.23 -0.42 -8.01
N ALA A 36 9.54 -0.49 -9.30
CA ALA A 36 8.74 0.15 -10.33
C ALA A 36 7.67 -0.84 -10.81
N LEU A 37 6.47 -0.76 -10.23
CA LEU A 37 5.34 -1.60 -10.62
C LEU A 37 4.57 -0.95 -11.76
N THR A 38 4.32 -1.70 -12.83
CA THR A 38 3.51 -1.24 -13.95
C THR A 38 2.02 -1.56 -13.72
N ALA A 39 1.14 -0.76 -14.34
CA ALA A 39 -0.31 -1.03 -14.27
C ALA A 39 -0.67 -2.40 -14.86
N ASP A 40 0.07 -2.85 -15.89
CA ASP A 40 -0.16 -4.17 -16.51
C ASP A 40 0.19 -5.33 -15.57
N GLU A 41 1.30 -5.23 -14.84
CA GLU A 41 1.68 -6.22 -13.81
C GLU A 41 0.64 -6.27 -12.70
N ILE A 42 0.18 -5.11 -12.22
CA ILE A 42 -0.83 -5.03 -11.17
C ILE A 42 -2.14 -5.66 -11.64
N ARG A 43 -2.61 -5.36 -12.84
CA ARG A 43 -3.82 -5.99 -13.43
C ARG A 43 -3.68 -7.51 -13.53
N PHE A 44 -2.52 -7.99 -14.00
CA PHE A 44 -2.27 -9.43 -14.10
C PHE A 44 -2.30 -10.10 -12.72
N TRP A 45 -1.66 -9.52 -11.71
CA TRP A 45 -1.67 -10.11 -10.35
C TRP A 45 -3.03 -9.99 -9.68
N ALA A 46 -3.82 -8.95 -10.00
CA ALA A 46 -5.16 -8.76 -9.45
C ALA A 46 -6.19 -9.75 -9.97
N ASP A 47 -5.93 -10.37 -11.11
CA ASP A 47 -6.84 -11.37 -11.68
C ASP A 47 -7.03 -12.54 -10.70
N ARG A 48 -8.32 -12.84 -10.38
CA ARG A 48 -8.67 -13.85 -9.38
C ARG A 48 -8.58 -15.29 -9.89
N HIS A 49 -8.41 -15.48 -11.20
CA HIS A 49 -8.30 -16.80 -11.83
C HIS A 49 -6.85 -17.13 -12.22
N PHE A 50 -6.13 -16.16 -12.77
CA PHE A 50 -4.80 -16.38 -13.32
C PHE A 50 -3.69 -15.68 -12.53
N GLY A 51 -4.03 -14.76 -11.63
CA GLY A 51 -3.11 -14.04 -10.75
C GLY A 51 -3.22 -14.45 -9.29
N VAL A 52 -2.84 -13.53 -8.41
CA VAL A 52 -2.98 -13.65 -6.95
C VAL A 52 -4.43 -13.40 -6.53
N GLY A 53 -5.11 -12.49 -7.23
CA GLY A 53 -6.45 -12.03 -6.92
C GLY A 53 -6.47 -11.13 -5.69
N PHE A 54 -6.89 -9.88 -5.84
CA PHE A 54 -7.05 -8.91 -4.75
C PHE A 54 -7.91 -7.73 -5.22
N ASP A 55 -8.43 -6.97 -4.27
CA ASP A 55 -9.08 -5.69 -4.54
C ASP A 55 -8.06 -4.60 -4.77
N GLN A 56 -6.99 -4.56 -3.94
CA GLN A 56 -5.95 -3.54 -4.00
C GLN A 56 -4.56 -4.13 -3.68
N LEU A 57 -3.53 -3.50 -4.25
CA LEU A 57 -2.13 -3.74 -3.92
C LEU A 57 -1.63 -2.60 -3.02
N LEU A 58 -0.95 -2.95 -1.93
CA LEU A 58 -0.25 -2.02 -1.05
C LEU A 58 1.26 -2.19 -1.25
N LEU A 59 1.94 -1.12 -1.61
CA LEU A 59 3.39 -1.06 -1.71
C LEU A 59 3.95 -0.26 -0.54
N VAL A 60 4.76 -0.91 0.30
CA VAL A 60 5.47 -0.31 1.44
C VAL A 60 6.82 0.17 0.96
N GLU A 61 7.13 1.45 1.14
CA GLU A 61 8.38 2.06 0.67
C GLU A 61 9.07 2.84 1.80
N LYS A 62 10.34 3.18 1.59
CA LYS A 62 11.01 4.19 2.40
C LYS A 62 10.38 5.55 2.15
N PRO A 63 10.37 6.46 3.15
CA PRO A 63 9.92 7.83 2.94
C PRO A 63 10.75 8.52 1.86
N HIS A 64 10.20 9.55 1.22
CA HIS A 64 11.01 10.44 0.41
C HIS A 64 12.10 11.10 1.27
N ALA A 65 13.28 11.35 0.70
CA ALA A 65 14.43 11.91 1.41
C ALA A 65 14.15 13.28 2.08
N ALA A 66 13.16 14.02 1.60
CA ALA A 66 12.72 15.30 2.16
C ALA A 66 11.68 15.17 3.29
N ALA A 67 11.12 13.98 3.50
CA ALA A 67 10.08 13.74 4.53
C ALA A 67 10.77 13.49 5.87
N THR A 68 10.91 14.54 6.67
CA THR A 68 11.39 14.44 8.06
C THR A 68 10.26 13.95 8.96
N GLU A 69 10.59 13.10 9.95
CA GLU A 69 9.64 12.55 10.93
C GLU A 69 8.56 11.62 10.37
N VAL A 70 8.84 10.93 9.28
CA VAL A 70 7.99 9.90 8.66
C VAL A 70 8.73 8.57 8.70
N ASP A 71 8.02 7.50 9.06
CA ASP A 71 8.64 6.18 9.20
C ASP A 71 8.64 5.42 7.88
N PHE A 72 7.54 5.54 7.13
CA PHE A 72 7.33 4.86 5.85
C PHE A 72 6.56 5.74 4.89
N ARG A 73 6.62 5.36 3.63
CA ARG A 73 5.68 5.76 2.59
C ARG A 73 4.87 4.54 2.17
N TYR A 74 3.59 4.71 1.89
CA TYR A 74 2.83 3.65 1.28
C TYR A 74 2.01 4.14 0.10
N ARG A 75 1.94 3.29 -0.91
CA ARG A 75 1.16 3.52 -2.13
C ARG A 75 0.12 2.43 -2.26
N ILE A 76 -1.03 2.82 -2.80
CA ILE A 76 -2.15 1.91 -3.00
C ILE A 76 -2.55 1.93 -4.46
N PHE A 77 -2.76 0.74 -5.02
CA PHE A 77 -3.20 0.58 -6.39
C PHE A 77 -4.47 -0.28 -6.42
N ASN A 78 -5.46 0.15 -7.18
CA ASN A 78 -6.62 -0.66 -7.49
C ASN A 78 -6.26 -1.85 -8.39
N ALA A 79 -7.18 -2.82 -8.51
CA ALA A 79 -7.03 -3.98 -9.38
C ALA A 79 -6.83 -3.61 -10.87
N ASP A 80 -7.25 -2.43 -11.31
CA ASP A 80 -7.05 -1.90 -12.67
C ASP A 80 -5.68 -1.24 -12.88
N GLY A 81 -4.84 -1.19 -11.84
CA GLY A 81 -3.52 -0.58 -11.84
C GLY A 81 -3.50 0.92 -11.58
N SER A 82 -4.66 1.55 -11.35
CA SER A 82 -4.72 2.97 -10.97
C SER A 82 -4.28 3.18 -9.53
N GLU A 83 -3.49 4.23 -9.27
CA GLU A 83 -3.08 4.60 -7.92
C GLU A 83 -4.18 5.42 -7.24
N VAL A 84 -4.47 5.12 -5.98
CA VAL A 84 -5.46 5.81 -5.15
C VAL A 84 -4.80 6.54 -3.98
N GLN A 85 -5.46 7.59 -3.51
CA GLN A 85 -4.86 8.50 -2.52
C GLN A 85 -4.80 7.88 -1.12
N GLN A 86 -5.86 7.20 -0.67
CA GLN A 86 -5.91 6.55 0.63
C GLN A 86 -7.02 5.50 0.72
N CYS A 87 -6.82 4.54 1.65
CA CYS A 87 -7.80 3.52 1.98
C CYS A 87 -7.66 3.16 3.47
N GLY A 88 -8.71 3.39 4.26
CA GLY A 88 -8.69 3.13 5.70
C GLY A 88 -8.46 1.64 6.04
N ASN A 89 -9.02 0.72 5.25
CA ASN A 89 -8.78 -0.72 5.41
C ASN A 89 -7.33 -1.08 5.04
N GLY A 90 -6.81 -0.49 3.96
CA GLY A 90 -5.42 -0.65 3.55
C GLY A 90 -4.44 -0.13 4.62
N ALA A 91 -4.72 1.03 5.22
CA ALA A 91 -3.89 1.57 6.29
C ALA A 91 -3.81 0.64 7.51
N ARG A 92 -4.90 -0.06 7.85
CA ARG A 92 -4.88 -1.07 8.94
C ARG A 92 -4.02 -2.27 8.57
N CYS A 93 -4.16 -2.80 7.35
CA CYS A 93 -3.32 -3.89 6.86
C CYS A 93 -1.85 -3.47 6.80
N PHE A 94 -1.56 -2.24 6.34
CA PHE A 94 -0.22 -1.69 6.31
C PHE A 94 0.42 -1.67 7.70
N ALA A 95 -0.26 -1.06 8.71
CA ALA A 95 0.29 -0.96 10.06
C ALA A 95 0.59 -2.34 10.65
N ARG A 96 -0.30 -3.30 10.45
CA ARG A 96 -0.09 -4.68 10.90
C ARG A 96 1.07 -5.34 10.17
N PHE A 97 1.17 -5.14 8.86
CA PHE A 97 2.23 -5.71 8.03
C PHE A 97 3.63 -5.27 8.49
N VAL A 98 3.86 -3.96 8.68
CA VAL A 98 5.19 -3.46 9.02
C VAL A 98 5.66 -3.94 10.41
N VAL A 99 4.74 -4.13 11.34
CA VAL A 99 5.04 -4.71 12.66
C VAL A 99 5.28 -6.21 12.58
N ASP A 100 4.42 -6.96 11.91
CA ASP A 100 4.54 -8.42 11.78
C ASP A 100 5.81 -8.83 10.99
N LYS A 101 6.28 -7.99 10.09
CA LYS A 101 7.52 -8.19 9.34
C LYS A 101 8.77 -7.69 10.10
N GLY A 102 8.60 -7.09 11.27
CA GLY A 102 9.70 -6.53 12.05
C GLY A 102 10.38 -5.32 11.39
N LEU A 103 9.67 -4.60 10.51
CA LEU A 103 10.17 -3.39 9.87
C LEU A 103 10.17 -2.20 10.84
N THR A 104 9.37 -2.27 11.90
CA THR A 104 9.33 -1.31 13.01
C THR A 104 8.83 -1.98 14.28
N ASP A 105 9.26 -1.46 15.44
CA ASP A 105 8.77 -1.80 16.77
C ASP A 105 7.88 -0.69 17.37
N LYS A 106 7.64 0.38 16.62
CA LYS A 106 6.82 1.51 17.04
C LYS A 106 5.34 1.13 17.13
N THR A 107 4.66 1.64 18.14
CA THR A 107 3.20 1.56 18.27
C THR A 107 2.48 2.72 17.59
N GLU A 108 3.18 3.83 17.33
CA GLU A 108 2.71 4.95 16.53
C GLU A 108 3.61 5.08 15.30
N ILE A 109 3.02 4.97 14.12
CA ILE A 109 3.70 4.93 12.83
C ILE A 109 3.22 6.11 12.00
N ARG A 110 4.15 6.95 11.58
CA ARG A 110 3.88 8.10 10.71
C ARG A 110 4.15 7.70 9.27
N VAL A 111 3.15 7.86 8.41
CA VAL A 111 3.18 7.31 7.06
C VAL A 111 2.85 8.37 6.04
N GLU A 112 3.74 8.54 5.06
CA GLU A 112 3.51 9.38 3.90
C GLU A 112 2.59 8.66 2.90
N THR A 113 1.54 9.34 2.47
CA THR A 113 0.61 8.89 1.43
C THR A 113 0.51 9.93 0.32
N ALA A 114 -0.16 9.62 -0.77
CA ALA A 114 -0.43 10.59 -1.84
C ALA A 114 -1.26 11.81 -1.36
N SER A 115 -2.02 11.67 -0.25
CA SER A 115 -2.84 12.76 0.33
C SER A 115 -2.14 13.51 1.47
N GLY A 116 -0.93 13.14 1.84
CA GLY A 116 -0.18 13.70 2.97
C GLY A 116 0.20 12.66 4.01
N VAL A 117 0.59 13.12 5.20
CA VAL A 117 1.03 12.24 6.29
C VAL A 117 -0.15 11.83 7.16
N ILE A 118 -0.29 10.54 7.38
CA ILE A 118 -1.26 9.97 8.33
C ILE A 118 -0.52 9.34 9.51
N VAL A 119 -1.21 9.22 10.64
CA VAL A 119 -0.69 8.57 11.84
C VAL A 119 -1.52 7.33 12.14
N LEU A 120 -0.85 6.21 12.25
CA LEU A 120 -1.42 4.91 12.56
C LEU A 120 -0.98 4.50 13.96
N SER A 121 -1.91 4.09 14.82
CA SER A 121 -1.59 3.66 16.17
C SER A 121 -2.06 2.23 16.39
N LEU A 122 -1.15 1.37 16.84
CA LEU A 122 -1.48 0.02 17.29
C LEU A 122 -1.86 0.04 18.77
N THR A 123 -2.98 -0.57 19.11
CA THR A 123 -3.41 -0.74 20.49
C THR A 123 -2.85 -2.04 21.07
N ASP A 124 -2.82 -2.16 22.40
CA ASP A 124 -2.41 -3.38 23.12
C ASP A 124 -3.25 -4.61 22.76
N GLN A 125 -4.48 -4.39 22.27
CA GLN A 125 -5.38 -5.45 21.80
C GLN A 125 -5.12 -5.86 20.34
N GLY A 126 -4.13 -5.26 19.67
CA GLY A 126 -3.81 -5.51 18.27
C GLY A 126 -4.71 -4.80 17.26
N TRP A 127 -5.56 -3.87 17.71
CA TRP A 127 -6.35 -3.02 16.81
C TRP A 127 -5.48 -1.90 16.23
N VAL A 128 -5.84 -1.44 15.04
CA VAL A 128 -5.21 -0.28 14.42
C VAL A 128 -6.18 0.89 14.39
N ARG A 129 -5.79 2.00 15.01
CA ARG A 129 -6.48 3.28 14.91
C ARG A 129 -5.85 4.06 13.76
N VAL A 130 -6.69 4.53 12.85
CA VAL A 130 -6.30 5.35 11.70
C VAL A 130 -6.90 6.74 11.87
N ASN A 131 -6.07 7.78 11.91
CA ASN A 131 -6.56 9.15 11.85
C ASN A 131 -6.70 9.56 10.38
N MET A 132 -7.94 9.58 9.89
CA MET A 132 -8.29 9.96 8.51
C MET A 132 -8.45 11.48 8.33
N GLY A 133 -8.21 12.27 9.37
CA GLY A 133 -8.47 13.71 9.38
C GLY A 133 -9.95 14.05 9.57
N ALA A 134 -10.25 15.36 9.56
CA ALA A 134 -11.62 15.85 9.64
C ALA A 134 -12.31 15.77 8.27
N PRO A 135 -13.57 15.34 8.21
CA PRO A 135 -14.31 15.34 6.95
C PRO A 135 -14.61 16.78 6.51
N ASN A 136 -14.54 17.01 5.20
CA ASN A 136 -14.90 18.31 4.61
C ASN A 136 -16.25 18.18 3.90
N PHE A 137 -17.27 18.85 4.44
CA PHE A 137 -18.64 18.84 3.92
C PHE A 137 -18.99 20.06 3.09
N LEU A 138 -18.02 20.93 2.77
CA LEU A 138 -18.27 22.08 1.92
C LEU A 138 -18.66 21.59 0.51
N PRO A 139 -19.73 22.12 -0.12
CA PRO A 139 -20.17 21.67 -1.44
C PRO A 139 -19.05 21.67 -2.49
N GLN A 140 -18.15 22.66 -2.44
CA GLN A 140 -17.03 22.79 -3.38
C GLN A 140 -15.96 21.69 -3.21
N ALA A 141 -15.95 21.01 -2.06
CA ALA A 141 -15.02 19.89 -1.78
C ALA A 141 -15.62 18.53 -2.09
N LEU A 142 -16.89 18.45 -2.47
CA LEU A 142 -17.56 17.20 -2.82
C LEU A 142 -17.31 16.87 -4.30
N PRO A 143 -17.17 15.59 -4.65
CA PRO A 143 -16.84 15.16 -6.02
C PRO A 143 -18.06 15.20 -6.99
N PHE A 144 -19.11 15.91 -6.64
CA PHE A 144 -20.32 16.03 -7.47
C PHE A 144 -20.97 17.39 -7.25
N ASP A 145 -21.48 17.98 -8.34
CA ASP A 145 -22.33 19.15 -8.28
C ASP A 145 -23.78 18.71 -8.03
N VAL A 146 -24.41 19.30 -7.03
CA VAL A 146 -25.84 19.17 -6.79
C VAL A 146 -26.51 20.37 -7.48
N PRO A 147 -27.42 20.17 -8.45
CA PRO A 147 -28.14 21.25 -9.11
C PRO A 147 -29.08 21.99 -8.14
#